data_649361d08e1fcd6191bea1078cf3f8e3
#
_entry.id   649361d08e1fcd6191bea1078cf3f8e3
#
_cell.length_a   1.000
_cell.length_b   1.000
_cell.length_c   1.000
_cell.angle_alpha   90.00
_cell.angle_beta   90.00
_cell.angle_gamma   90.00
#
_symmetry.space_group_name_H-M   'P 1'
#
loop_
_entity.id
_entity.type
_entity.pdbx_description
1 polymer ?
#
loop_
_entity_poly.entity_id
_entity_poly.type
_entity_poly.pdbx_seq_one_letter_code
_entity_poly.pdbx_strand_id
1 'polypeptide(L)'
;NRIELNPGFTAEYGSNFIAEIEPTLCSSSGARMATPNNNQNEKNGNNAEVSEEIVEQTISVIEVQNMMIVAPNPIKDKAVISFSIIADANITLQIFDIYGRLISTEIPQKAFQKGMHQVIINANKYKSGIYLCKLFVNNEVLTQKIVKQ
;
A
#
# COMPACT_ATOMS: atom_id res chain seq x y z
N ASN A 1 -6.12 1.93 -14.62
CA ASN A 1 -5.28 3.04 -15.09
C ASN A 1 -4.00 2.43 -15.68
N ARG A 2 -3.65 2.83 -16.90
CA ARG A 2 -2.46 2.38 -17.60
C ARG A 2 -1.53 3.58 -17.75
N ILE A 3 -0.27 3.42 -17.38
CA ILE A 3 0.77 4.41 -17.63
C ILE A 3 1.48 3.99 -18.92
N GLU A 4 1.48 4.84 -19.93
CA GLU A 4 2.22 4.64 -21.16
C GLU A 4 3.45 5.57 -21.14
N LEU A 5 4.62 4.97 -21.30
CA LEU A 5 5.87 5.72 -21.41
C LEU A 5 6.17 5.97 -22.89
N ASN A 6 6.53 7.20 -23.22
CA ASN A 6 6.87 7.57 -24.60
C ASN A 6 8.15 6.86 -25.07
N PRO A 7 8.28 6.57 -26.38
CA PRO A 7 9.52 6.07 -26.95
C PRO A 7 10.68 7.02 -26.65
N GLY A 8 11.75 6.49 -26.08
CA GLY A 8 12.93 7.27 -25.67
C GLY A 8 13.10 7.40 -24.15
N PHE A 9 12.17 6.89 -23.35
CA PHE A 9 12.38 6.79 -21.92
C PHE A 9 13.39 5.68 -21.62
N THR A 10 14.50 6.05 -21.00
CA THR A 10 15.51 5.10 -20.49
C THR A 10 15.68 5.35 -18.99
N ALA A 11 15.56 4.31 -18.18
CA ALA A 11 15.91 4.34 -16.77
C ALA A 11 17.19 3.51 -16.57
N GLU A 12 18.20 4.09 -15.92
CA GLU A 12 19.40 3.38 -15.56
C GLU A 12 19.15 2.44 -14.38
N TYR A 13 19.93 1.37 -14.28
CA TYR A 13 19.83 0.42 -13.19
C TYR A 13 20.05 1.13 -11.84
N GLY A 14 19.06 1.07 -10.97
CA GLY A 14 19.07 1.74 -9.66
C GLY A 14 18.32 3.07 -9.59
N SER A 15 17.74 3.56 -10.70
CA SER A 15 16.90 4.75 -10.68
C SER A 15 15.55 4.48 -10.03
N ASN A 16 15.13 5.38 -9.14
CA ASN A 16 13.77 5.38 -8.61
C ASN A 16 12.87 6.18 -9.54
N PHE A 17 11.89 5.51 -10.13
CA PHE A 17 10.85 6.18 -10.92
C PHE A 17 9.64 6.46 -10.03
N ILE A 18 9.30 7.73 -9.86
CA ILE A 18 8.09 8.17 -9.16
C ILE A 18 7.19 8.81 -10.22
N ALA A 19 6.02 8.20 -10.47
CA ALA A 19 4.97 8.80 -11.28
C ALA A 19 3.93 9.41 -10.35
N GLU A 20 3.84 10.73 -10.32
CA GLU A 20 2.78 11.45 -9.63
C GLU A 20 1.66 11.75 -10.63
N ILE A 21 0.43 11.39 -10.29
CA ILE A 21 -0.76 11.75 -11.05
C ILE A 21 -1.36 12.98 -10.37
N GLU A 22 -1.16 14.14 -10.98
CA GLU A 22 -1.82 15.36 -10.50
C GLU A 22 -3.33 15.29 -10.80
N PRO A 23 -4.19 15.48 -9.80
CA PRO A 23 -5.65 15.40 -9.99
C PRO A 23 -6.23 16.56 -10.81
N THR A 24 -5.45 17.59 -11.11
CA THR A 24 -5.91 18.80 -11.80
C THR A 24 -6.02 18.67 -13.32
N LEU A 25 -5.56 17.58 -13.93
CA LEU A 25 -5.61 17.38 -15.39
C LEU A 25 -6.93 16.80 -15.91
N CYS A 26 -7.94 16.63 -15.06
CA CYS A 26 -9.31 16.29 -15.46
C CYS A 26 -10.23 17.52 -15.48
N SER A 27 -9.73 18.70 -15.79
CA SER A 27 -10.58 19.82 -16.16
C SER A 27 -11.14 19.56 -17.56
N SER A 28 -12.41 19.23 -17.62
CA SER A 28 -13.19 19.06 -18.84
C SER A 28 -13.28 20.39 -19.62
N SER A 29 -12.33 20.68 -20.46
CA SER A 29 -12.51 21.70 -21.48
C SER A 29 -13.29 21.09 -22.63
N GLY A 30 -14.56 21.49 -22.69
CA GLY A 30 -15.58 21.00 -23.55
C GLY A 30 -15.25 21.05 -25.03
N ALA A 31 -15.53 19.94 -25.67
CA ALA A 31 -15.77 19.92 -27.11
C ALA A 31 -17.07 20.70 -27.38
N ARG A 32 -16.97 21.86 -27.98
CA ARG A 32 -18.12 22.57 -28.54
C ARG A 32 -18.55 21.86 -29.81
N MET A 33 -19.62 21.09 -29.72
CA MET A 33 -20.41 20.77 -30.92
C MET A 33 -21.34 21.95 -31.20
N ALA A 34 -21.22 22.47 -32.41
CA ALA A 34 -22.12 23.47 -32.95
C ALA A 34 -23.53 22.89 -33.09
N THR A 35 -24.50 23.52 -32.48
CA THR A 35 -25.92 23.31 -32.79
C THR A 35 -26.45 24.48 -33.58
N PRO A 36 -27.30 24.25 -34.62
CA PRO A 36 -27.96 25.34 -35.32
C PRO A 36 -29.16 25.89 -34.55
N ASN A 37 -29.31 27.20 -34.67
CA ASN A 37 -30.40 28.05 -34.19
C ASN A 37 -31.78 27.40 -34.17
N ASN A 38 -32.53 27.66 -33.11
CA ASN A 38 -33.87 28.19 -33.25
C ASN A 38 -34.35 28.93 -32.02
N ASN A 39 -34.99 30.07 -32.31
CA ASN A 39 -35.62 31.06 -31.44
C ASN A 39 -36.65 30.46 -30.47
N GLN A 40 -36.76 31.00 -29.28
CA GLN A 40 -37.84 31.88 -28.79
C GLN A 40 -37.93 31.88 -27.25
N ASN A 41 -37.90 33.09 -26.74
CA ASN A 41 -38.61 33.62 -25.58
C ASN A 41 -39.24 32.67 -24.56
N GLU A 42 -38.82 32.80 -23.28
CA GLU A 42 -39.71 33.31 -22.25
C GLU A 42 -38.97 33.58 -20.91
N LYS A 43 -39.33 34.72 -20.34
CA LYS A 43 -38.98 35.14 -18.98
C LYS A 43 -39.61 34.18 -17.97
N ASN A 44 -38.88 33.71 -17.01
CA ASN A 44 -39.36 33.76 -15.61
C ASN A 44 -38.17 33.59 -14.65
N GLY A 45 -38.05 34.55 -13.77
CA GLY A 45 -37.13 34.49 -12.67
C GLY A 45 -37.59 33.45 -11.64
N ASN A 46 -36.68 32.64 -11.19
CA ASN A 46 -36.69 32.13 -9.83
C ASN A 46 -35.25 31.98 -9.42
N ASN A 47 -34.84 32.83 -8.49
CA ASN A 47 -33.71 32.62 -7.63
C ASN A 47 -33.88 31.26 -6.96
N ALA A 48 -33.18 30.24 -7.44
CA ALA A 48 -32.86 29.12 -6.63
C ALA A 48 -31.46 29.39 -6.09
N GLU A 49 -31.41 29.81 -4.84
CA GLU A 49 -30.21 29.67 -4.02
C GLU A 49 -29.78 28.21 -4.12
N VAL A 50 -28.73 27.98 -4.90
CA VAL A 50 -27.97 26.72 -4.80
C VAL A 50 -27.29 26.83 -3.46
N SER A 51 -27.96 26.29 -2.42
CA SER A 51 -27.26 25.95 -1.20
C SER A 51 -26.09 25.07 -1.64
N GLU A 52 -24.89 25.56 -1.42
CA GLU A 52 -23.69 24.77 -1.42
C GLU A 52 -23.85 23.69 -0.32
N GLU A 53 -24.61 22.67 -0.62
CA GLU A 53 -24.55 21.43 0.11
C GLU A 53 -23.16 20.88 -0.17
N ILE A 54 -22.26 21.21 0.75
CA ILE A 54 -20.93 20.64 0.82
C ILE A 54 -21.14 19.15 0.79
N VAL A 55 -20.91 18.55 -0.37
CA VAL A 55 -20.71 17.12 -0.47
C VAL A 55 -19.40 16.86 0.27
N GLU A 56 -19.47 16.69 1.58
CA GLU A 56 -18.46 15.98 2.33
C GLU A 56 -18.41 14.56 1.75
N GLN A 57 -17.82 14.46 0.57
CA GLN A 57 -17.34 13.18 0.10
C GLN A 57 -16.39 12.70 1.18
N THR A 58 -16.84 11.72 1.91
CA THR A 58 -16.05 10.84 2.75
C THR A 58 -14.76 10.54 1.98
N ILE A 59 -13.75 11.36 2.22
CA ILE A 59 -12.37 10.98 1.91
C ILE A 59 -12.17 9.77 2.81
N SER A 60 -12.27 8.59 2.24
CA SER A 60 -11.84 7.38 2.93
C SER A 60 -10.38 7.63 3.26
N VAL A 61 -10.12 7.96 4.50
CA VAL A 61 -8.77 8.11 5.02
C VAL A 61 -8.12 6.76 4.75
N ILE A 62 -7.22 6.73 3.78
CA ILE A 62 -6.37 5.54 3.56
C ILE A 62 -5.52 5.47 4.83
N GLU A 63 -5.95 4.65 5.74
CA GLU A 63 -5.24 4.44 6.99
C GLU A 63 -3.91 3.77 6.63
N VAL A 64 -2.85 4.57 6.64
CA VAL A 64 -1.50 4.08 6.43
C VAL A 64 -1.12 3.29 7.67
N GLN A 65 -0.99 1.98 7.52
CA GLN A 65 -0.69 1.06 8.63
C GLN A 65 0.59 0.28 8.39
N ASN A 66 1.15 -0.26 9.45
CA ASN A 66 2.27 -1.17 9.34
C ASN A 66 1.83 -2.45 8.60
N MET A 67 2.70 -2.99 7.75
CA MET A 67 2.40 -4.17 6.93
C MET A 67 3.54 -5.18 7.00
N MET A 68 3.21 -6.46 6.87
CA MET A 68 4.18 -7.53 6.76
C MET A 68 3.71 -8.59 5.75
N ILE A 69 4.63 -9.05 4.89
CA ILE A 69 4.41 -10.10 3.90
C ILE A 69 5.57 -11.08 3.98
N VAL A 70 5.26 -12.37 3.84
CA VAL A 70 6.25 -13.46 3.76
C VAL A 70 6.13 -14.16 2.41
N ALA A 71 7.19 -14.19 1.64
CA ALA A 71 7.21 -14.83 0.33
C ALA A 71 8.55 -15.56 0.07
N PRO A 72 8.51 -16.74 -0.57
CA PRO A 72 7.33 -17.53 -0.91
C PRO A 72 6.64 -18.12 0.32
N ASN A 73 5.37 -18.43 0.19
CA ASN A 73 4.61 -19.18 1.18
C ASN A 73 3.64 -20.13 0.43
N PRO A 74 3.84 -21.45 0.42
CA PRO A 74 4.75 -22.24 1.26
C PRO A 74 6.25 -22.02 1.00
N ILE A 75 7.04 -22.22 2.08
CA ILE A 75 8.48 -22.04 2.08
C ILE A 75 9.17 -23.41 1.93
N LYS A 76 10.17 -23.52 1.03
CA LYS A 76 11.07 -24.67 0.97
C LYS A 76 12.34 -24.39 1.77
N ASP A 77 13.24 -23.58 1.24
CA ASP A 77 14.56 -23.35 1.82
C ASP A 77 14.71 -21.97 2.45
N LYS A 78 14.26 -20.94 1.74
CA LYS A 78 14.38 -19.54 2.15
C LYS A 78 13.09 -18.79 1.88
N ALA A 79 12.82 -17.78 2.67
CA ALA A 79 11.77 -16.79 2.40
C ALA A 79 12.28 -15.40 2.71
N VAL A 80 11.67 -14.42 2.06
CA VAL A 80 11.85 -13.00 2.33
C VAL A 80 10.66 -12.54 3.15
N ILE A 81 10.94 -11.93 4.29
CA ILE A 81 9.96 -11.20 5.07
C ILE A 81 10.13 -9.74 4.74
N SER A 82 9.15 -9.16 4.07
CA SER A 82 9.09 -7.74 3.75
C SER A 82 8.11 -7.06 4.69
N PHE A 83 8.51 -5.96 5.30
CA PHE A 83 7.63 -5.18 6.16
C PHE A 83 7.81 -3.70 5.94
N SER A 84 6.74 -2.95 6.11
CA SER A 84 6.69 -1.50 6.04
C SER A 84 6.24 -0.94 7.38
N ILE A 85 6.97 0.04 7.90
CA ILE A 85 6.64 0.75 9.14
C ILE A 85 6.40 2.23 8.85
N ILE A 86 5.35 2.77 9.46
CA ILE A 86 4.88 4.14 9.20
C ILE A 86 5.62 5.21 10.01
N ALA A 87 6.37 4.80 11.02
CA ALA A 87 7.19 5.66 11.86
C ALA A 87 8.41 4.89 12.36
N ASP A 88 9.41 5.59 12.85
CA ASP A 88 10.58 4.98 13.50
C ASP A 88 10.12 4.13 14.70
N ALA A 89 10.60 2.91 14.78
CA ALA A 89 10.15 1.94 15.78
C ALA A 89 11.24 0.96 16.21
N ASN A 90 11.08 0.42 17.42
CA ASN A 90 11.82 -0.76 17.82
C ASN A 90 11.11 -2.01 17.30
N ILE A 91 11.84 -2.82 16.54
CA ILE A 91 11.35 -4.00 15.87
C ILE A 91 11.93 -5.26 16.49
N THR A 92 11.09 -6.27 16.67
CA THR A 92 11.51 -7.64 16.95
C THR A 92 10.75 -8.58 16.01
N LEU A 93 11.47 -9.50 15.35
CA LEU A 93 10.87 -10.50 14.45
C LEU A 93 11.11 -11.90 15.02
N GLN A 94 10.04 -12.62 15.28
CA GLN A 94 10.08 -13.93 15.90
C GLN A 94 9.20 -14.94 15.17
N ILE A 95 9.66 -16.20 15.20
CA ILE A 95 8.92 -17.34 14.63
C ILE A 95 8.45 -18.22 15.79
N PHE A 96 7.18 -18.55 15.78
CA PHE A 96 6.52 -19.41 16.76
C PHE A 96 5.94 -20.63 16.06
N ASP A 97 5.79 -21.73 16.80
CA ASP A 97 4.96 -22.83 16.36
C ASP A 97 3.46 -22.57 16.63
N ILE A 98 2.61 -23.51 16.21
CA ILE A 98 1.14 -23.41 16.38
C ILE A 98 0.71 -23.44 17.86
N TYR A 99 1.58 -23.88 18.76
CA TYR A 99 1.33 -23.94 20.21
C TYR A 99 1.79 -22.66 20.93
N GLY A 100 2.31 -21.68 20.16
CA GLY A 100 2.82 -20.43 20.70
C GLY A 100 4.21 -20.50 21.31
N ARG A 101 4.95 -21.60 21.10
CA ARG A 101 6.34 -21.73 21.56
C ARG A 101 7.26 -20.95 20.61
N LEU A 102 8.14 -20.15 21.16
CA LEU A 102 9.16 -19.45 20.40
C LEU A 102 10.16 -20.46 19.79
N ILE A 103 10.28 -20.43 18.48
CA ILE A 103 11.20 -21.30 17.73
C ILE A 103 12.50 -20.56 17.42
N SER A 104 12.41 -19.29 16.97
CA SER A 104 13.58 -18.47 16.69
C SER A 104 13.27 -16.98 16.74
N THR A 105 14.32 -16.18 17.01
CA THR A 105 14.30 -14.73 16.86
C THR A 105 15.15 -14.37 15.64
N GLU A 106 14.51 -13.86 14.60
CA GLU A 106 15.18 -13.51 13.33
C GLU A 106 15.72 -12.08 13.37
N ILE A 107 15.03 -11.17 14.04
CA ILE A 107 15.49 -9.84 14.37
C ILE A 107 15.37 -9.68 15.89
N PRO A 108 16.50 -9.61 16.63
CA PRO A 108 16.45 -9.18 18.03
C PRO A 108 16.02 -7.72 18.07
N GLN A 109 15.53 -7.26 19.20
CA GLN A 109 15.07 -5.88 19.36
C GLN A 109 16.08 -4.87 18.84
N LYS A 110 15.69 -4.12 17.80
CA LYS A 110 16.52 -3.14 17.12
C LYS A 110 15.68 -1.99 16.60
N ALA A 111 16.23 -0.78 16.63
CA ALA A 111 15.62 0.39 16.04
C ALA A 111 15.68 0.35 14.51
N PHE A 112 14.56 0.65 13.88
CA PHE A 112 14.41 0.81 12.44
C PHE A 112 13.77 2.16 12.13
N GLN A 113 14.22 2.77 11.04
CA GLN A 113 13.61 3.99 10.54
C GLN A 113 12.32 3.66 9.78
N LYS A 114 11.41 4.62 9.68
CA LYS A 114 10.23 4.57 8.81
C LYS A 114 10.61 4.10 7.40
N GLY A 115 9.79 3.23 6.81
CA GLY A 115 9.98 2.75 5.44
C GLY A 115 9.85 1.26 5.27
N MET A 116 10.28 0.77 4.11
CA MET A 116 10.26 -0.65 3.76
C MET A 116 11.57 -1.34 4.13
N HIS A 117 11.45 -2.52 4.71
CA HIS A 117 12.56 -3.35 5.14
C HIS A 117 12.37 -4.79 4.70
N GLN A 118 13.49 -5.51 4.55
CA GLN A 118 13.46 -6.92 4.17
C GLN A 118 14.46 -7.71 5.00
N VAL A 119 14.07 -8.93 5.35
CA VAL A 119 14.91 -9.92 6.03
C VAL A 119 14.75 -11.27 5.33
N ILE A 120 15.86 -11.93 5.07
CA ILE A 120 15.86 -13.29 4.52
C ILE A 120 15.97 -14.27 5.68
N ILE A 121 14.99 -15.18 5.77
CA ILE A 121 15.05 -16.29 6.72
C ILE A 121 15.48 -17.59 6.03
N ASN A 122 16.30 -18.37 6.72
CA ASN A 122 16.66 -19.72 6.30
C ASN A 122 15.72 -20.71 6.98
N ALA A 123 14.81 -21.31 6.20
CA ALA A 123 13.80 -22.23 6.69
C ALA A 123 14.27 -23.68 6.78
N ASN A 124 15.51 -24.00 6.39
CA ASN A 124 16.06 -25.37 6.48
C ASN A 124 16.20 -25.84 7.94
N LYS A 125 16.28 -24.90 8.88
CA LYS A 125 16.31 -25.19 10.32
C LYS A 125 14.96 -25.59 10.90
N TYR A 126 13.85 -25.43 10.13
CA TYR A 126 12.49 -25.73 10.56
C TYR A 126 12.03 -27.07 9.97
N LYS A 127 11.31 -27.85 10.76
CA LYS A 127 10.59 -29.02 10.28
C LYS A 127 9.39 -28.59 9.42
N SER A 128 8.95 -29.48 8.52
CA SER A 128 7.71 -29.25 7.79
C SER A 128 6.53 -29.04 8.75
N GLY A 129 5.73 -28.03 8.50
CA GLY A 129 4.64 -27.66 9.39
C GLY A 129 4.20 -26.20 9.23
N ILE A 130 3.31 -25.78 10.13
CA ILE A 130 2.77 -24.43 10.19
C ILE A 130 3.45 -23.66 11.32
N TYR A 131 3.83 -22.43 11.02
CA TYR A 131 4.44 -21.49 11.95
C TYR A 131 3.76 -20.14 11.89
N LEU A 132 3.93 -19.33 12.93
CA LEU A 132 3.48 -17.95 13.02
C LEU A 132 4.70 -17.04 13.06
N CYS A 133 4.82 -16.19 12.06
CA CYS A 133 5.79 -15.09 12.03
C CYS A 133 5.16 -13.89 12.72
N LYS A 134 5.76 -13.39 13.77
CA LYS A 134 5.30 -12.21 14.50
C LYS A 134 6.32 -11.10 14.42
N LEU A 135 5.89 -9.96 13.91
CA LEU A 135 6.65 -8.72 13.90
C LEU A 135 6.08 -7.80 14.97
N PHE A 136 6.88 -7.52 15.97
CA PHE A 136 6.56 -6.57 17.02
C PHE A 136 7.08 -5.20 16.60
N VAL A 137 6.19 -4.22 16.50
CA VAL A 137 6.47 -2.83 16.14
C VAL A 137 6.04 -1.96 17.31
N ASN A 138 6.97 -1.60 18.20
CA ASN A 138 6.63 -0.99 19.48
C ASN A 138 5.56 -1.80 20.23
N ASN A 139 4.33 -1.26 20.32
CA ASN A 139 3.18 -1.90 20.99
C ASN A 139 2.25 -2.66 20.05
N GLU A 140 2.53 -2.67 18.75
CA GLU A 140 1.75 -3.37 17.73
C GLU A 140 2.38 -4.72 17.39
N VAL A 141 1.54 -5.72 17.04
CA VAL A 141 2.01 -7.04 16.63
C VAL A 141 1.34 -7.43 15.33
N LEU A 142 2.14 -7.53 14.28
CA LEU A 142 1.73 -8.09 12.99
C LEU A 142 2.01 -9.60 12.99
N THR A 143 1.03 -10.40 12.57
CA THR A 143 1.17 -11.86 12.52
C THR A 143 0.88 -12.39 11.13
N GLN A 144 1.78 -13.22 10.62
CA GLN A 144 1.65 -13.90 9.34
C GLN A 144 1.85 -15.40 9.49
N LYS A 145 0.92 -16.20 8.93
CA LYS A 145 1.07 -17.65 8.87
C LYS A 145 2.11 -18.05 7.84
N ILE A 146 2.98 -18.97 8.20
CA ILE A 146 4.00 -19.57 7.35
C ILE A 146 3.74 -21.07 7.23
N VAL A 147 3.82 -21.60 6.02
CA VAL A 147 3.77 -23.05 5.77
C VAL A 147 5.14 -23.50 5.30
N LYS A 148 5.83 -24.35 6.08
CA LYS A 148 7.10 -24.98 5.71
C LYS A 148 6.83 -26.36 5.08
N GLN A 149 7.33 -26.55 3.88
CA GLN A 149 7.36 -27.83 3.16
C GLN A 149 8.69 -28.56 3.33
#